data_ee59ebf62c5c3de22b5f907fccd365b6
#
_entry.id   ee59ebf62c5c3de22b5f907fccd365b6
#
_cell.length_a   1.000
_cell.length_b   1.000
_cell.length_c   1.000
_cell.angle_alpha   90.00
_cell.angle_beta   90.00
_cell.angle_gamma   90.00
#
_symmetry.space_group_name_H-M   'P 1'
#
loop_
_entity.id
_entity.type
_entity.pdbx_description
1 polymer ?
#
loop_
_entity_poly.entity_id
_entity_poly.type
_entity_poly.pdbx_seq_one_letter_code
_entity_poly.pdbx_strand_id
1 'polypeptide(L)' 'MRGKKWTEAELEYLQDSWGKTKTEGIALKLGRTYSSIINKARILRLG' A
#
# COMPACT_ATOMS: atom_id res chain seq x y z
N MET A 1 -10.31 -14.88 5.38
CA MET A 1 -9.43 -15.12 4.74
C MET A 1 -8.45 -14.18 4.60
N ARG A 2 -7.46 -14.34 4.50
CA ARG A 2 -6.56 -13.48 4.37
C ARG A 2 -6.19 -13.40 3.10
N GLY A 3 -5.39 -12.76 2.74
CA GLY A 3 -4.87 -12.82 1.43
C GLY A 3 -5.65 -12.09 0.39
N LYS A 4 -6.24 -11.02 0.74
CA LYS A 4 -6.89 -10.22 -0.25
C LYS A 4 -5.83 -9.74 -1.22
N LYS A 5 -5.98 -10.02 -2.49
CA LYS A 5 -5.01 -9.61 -3.47
C LYS A 5 -5.04 -8.14 -3.75
N TRP A 6 -3.90 -7.59 -4.10
CA TRP A 6 -3.83 -6.20 -4.46
C TRP A 6 -4.32 -6.03 -5.89
N THR A 7 -5.17 -5.06 -6.10
CA THR A 7 -5.65 -4.77 -7.44
C THR A 7 -4.72 -3.74 -8.06
N GLU A 8 -4.84 -3.57 -9.37
CA GLU A 8 -4.01 -2.59 -10.06
C GLU A 8 -4.28 -1.20 -9.53
N ALA A 9 -5.53 -0.89 -9.23
CA ALA A 9 -5.87 0.42 -8.71
C ALA A 9 -5.18 0.65 -7.37
N GLU A 10 -5.13 -0.38 -6.54
CA GLU A 10 -4.48 -0.26 -5.26
C GLU A 10 -2.98 -0.05 -5.42
N LEU A 11 -2.39 -0.78 -6.34
CA LEU A 11 -0.96 -0.65 -6.57
C LEU A 11 -0.62 0.74 -7.11
N GLU A 12 -1.43 1.24 -8.00
CA GLU A 12 -1.22 2.58 -8.53
C GLU A 12 -1.33 3.62 -7.44
N TYR A 13 -2.34 3.47 -6.59
CA TYR A 13 -2.53 4.42 -5.52
C TYR A 13 -1.34 4.41 -4.58
N LEU A 14 -0.85 3.22 -4.24
CA LEU A 14 0.29 3.11 -3.36
C LEU A 14 1.51 3.78 -3.96
N GLN A 15 1.79 3.48 -5.21
CA GLN A 15 2.96 4.04 -5.85
C GLN A 15 2.87 5.56 -5.98
N ASP A 16 1.69 6.04 -6.32
CA ASP A 16 1.50 7.47 -6.48
C ASP A 16 1.57 8.20 -5.16
N SER A 17 1.10 7.58 -4.10
CA SER A 17 1.04 8.22 -2.79
C SER A 17 2.30 8.02 -1.96
N TRP A 18 3.13 7.08 -2.34
CA TRP A 18 4.31 6.79 -1.55
C TRP A 18 5.23 8.01 -1.52
N GLY A 19 5.53 8.44 -0.31
CA GLY A 19 6.37 9.60 -0.16
C GLY A 19 5.59 10.90 -0.13
N LYS A 20 4.32 10.86 -0.52
CA LYS A 20 3.50 12.06 -0.50
C LYS A 20 2.51 12.00 0.64
N THR A 21 2.00 10.82 0.92
CA THR A 21 1.02 10.61 1.96
C THR A 21 1.64 9.70 3.00
N LYS A 22 1.29 9.91 4.25
CA LYS A 22 1.80 9.04 5.30
C LYS A 22 1.34 7.63 5.06
N THR A 23 2.20 6.68 5.41
CA THR A 23 1.87 5.27 5.23
C THR A 23 0.56 4.90 5.92
N GLU A 24 0.33 5.45 7.11
CA GLU A 24 -0.92 5.19 7.81
C GLU A 24 -2.12 5.63 7.00
N GLY A 25 -2.01 6.77 6.35
CA GLY A 25 -3.09 7.28 5.52
C GLY A 25 -3.37 6.36 4.35
N ILE A 26 -2.31 5.84 3.76
CA ILE A 26 -2.47 4.92 2.64
C ILE A 26 -3.17 3.66 3.11
N ALA A 27 -2.77 3.16 4.28
CA ALA A 27 -3.37 1.95 4.82
C ALA A 27 -4.86 2.14 5.07
N LEU A 28 -5.22 3.28 5.63
CA LEU A 28 -6.62 3.57 5.89
C LEU A 28 -7.40 3.67 4.60
N LYS A 29 -6.81 4.32 3.62
CA LYS A 29 -7.49 4.50 2.34
C LYS A 29 -7.76 3.16 1.67
N LEU A 30 -6.79 2.27 1.73
CA LEU A 30 -6.92 0.98 1.07
C LEU A 30 -7.56 -0.09 1.94
N GLY A 31 -7.80 0.22 3.22
CA GLY A 31 -8.39 -0.77 4.12
C GLY A 31 -7.44 -1.91 4.41
N ARG A 32 -6.14 -1.61 4.48
CA ARG A 32 -5.13 -2.62 4.76
C ARG A 32 -4.35 -2.22 6.00
N THR A 33 -3.57 -3.16 6.51
CA THR A 33 -2.77 -2.87 7.69
C THR A 33 -1.52 -2.11 7.29
N TYR A 34 -0.95 -1.43 8.27
CA TYR A 34 0.28 -0.69 8.06
C TYR A 34 1.38 -1.63 7.53
N SER A 35 1.48 -2.82 8.17
CA SER A 35 2.49 -3.79 7.75
C SER A 35 2.32 -4.21 6.31
N SER A 36 1.08 -4.39 5.87
CA SER A 36 0.82 -4.78 4.49
C SER A 36 1.35 -3.72 3.53
N ILE A 37 1.15 -2.46 3.88
CA ILE A 37 1.61 -1.38 3.01
C ILE A 37 3.13 -1.37 2.93
N ILE A 38 3.79 -1.50 4.08
CA ILE A 38 5.24 -1.51 4.11
C ILE A 38 5.79 -2.68 3.30
N ASN A 39 5.21 -3.87 3.49
CA ASN A 39 5.65 -5.04 2.76
C ASN A 39 5.51 -4.85 1.26
N LYS A 40 4.37 -4.34 0.83
CA LYS A 40 4.15 -4.17 -0.60
C LYS A 40 5.11 -3.14 -1.17
N ALA A 41 5.36 -2.07 -0.43
CA ALA A 41 6.28 -1.05 -0.89
C ALA A 41 7.68 -1.61 -1.07
N ARG A 42 8.09 -2.53 -0.19
CA ARG A 42 9.38 -3.17 -0.34
C ARG A 42 9.45 -4.01 -1.59
N ILE A 43 8.39 -4.79 -1.81
CA ILE A 43 8.33 -5.65 -2.98
C ILE A 43 8.41 -4.82 -4.25
N LEU A 44 7.74 -3.67 -4.25
CA LEU A 44 7.74 -2.78 -5.40
C LEU A 44 8.96 -1.88 -5.44
N ARG A 45 9.79 -1.98 -4.40
CA ARG A 45 11.02 -1.17 -4.33
C ARG A 45 10.74 0.31 -4.37
N LEU A 46 9.75 0.72 -3.62
CA LEU A 46 9.38 2.12 -3.60
C LEU A 46 10.21 2.94 -2.65
N GLY A 47 10.84 2.30 -1.77
CA GLY A 47 11.45 3.04 -0.78
C GLY A 47 12.82 3.21 -0.74
#